data_615ec4b297c79d384fc7c38e0e63bccd
#
_entry.id   615ec4b297c79d384fc7c38e0e63bccd
#
_cell.length_a   1.000
_cell.length_b   1.000
_cell.length_c   1.000
_cell.angle_alpha   90.00
_cell.angle_beta   90.00
_cell.angle_gamma   90.00
#
_symmetry.space_group_name_H-M   'P 1'
#
loop_
_entity.id
_entity.type
_entity.pdbx_description
1 polymer ?
#
loop_
_entity_poly.entity_id
_entity_poly.type
_entity_poly.pdbx_seq_one_letter_code
_entity_poly.pdbx_strand_id
1 'polypeptide(L)'
;DNSLKRELNYSIIKFKLKKKDFISIIDGMLMDVKENIQFPSSKKFKLYCERVAVAVGYLSIKIFGIHTKIGSHYAYELGMAFQITNIVRDFKEDLNNKRCYIPSEKFIENGLRKKLSVLTNNSEKIQSILQEMLEDANKHFKKSDYLLESLDKNKMIGSEIMKLFYKKIHGKMYKKKINYKKKIRLNFFDKFLIFFKFSFR
;
A
#
# COMPACT_ATOMS: atom_id res chain seq x y z
N ASP A 1 -18.65 -23.89 -5.27
CA ASP A 1 -19.64 -23.48 -4.26
C ASP A 1 -20.57 -22.44 -4.87
N ASN A 2 -21.85 -22.84 -5.07
CA ASN A 2 -22.88 -21.99 -5.73
C ASN A 2 -23.27 -20.77 -4.84
N SER A 3 -23.06 -20.84 -3.53
CA SER A 3 -23.41 -19.76 -2.60
C SER A 3 -22.46 -18.57 -2.77
N LEU A 4 -21.14 -18.82 -2.75
CA LEU A 4 -20.14 -17.75 -2.92
C LEU A 4 -20.28 -17.03 -4.26
N LYS A 5 -20.58 -17.77 -5.34
CA LYS A 5 -20.82 -17.15 -6.66
C LYS A 5 -22.02 -16.23 -6.65
N ARG A 6 -23.12 -16.63 -5.99
CA ARG A 6 -24.33 -15.81 -5.86
C ARG A 6 -24.06 -14.52 -5.08
N GLU A 7 -23.40 -14.63 -3.93
CA GLU A 7 -23.04 -13.48 -3.10
C GLU A 7 -22.10 -12.52 -3.83
N LEU A 8 -21.10 -13.05 -4.55
CA LEU A 8 -20.22 -12.24 -5.37
C LEU A 8 -20.97 -11.51 -6.49
N ASN A 9 -21.81 -12.22 -7.23
CA ASN A 9 -22.62 -11.61 -8.31
C ASN A 9 -23.55 -10.53 -7.77
N TYR A 10 -24.23 -10.80 -6.65
CA TYR A 10 -25.07 -9.81 -5.98
C TYR A 10 -24.26 -8.56 -5.63
N SER A 11 -23.09 -8.73 -5.03
CA SER A 11 -22.22 -7.61 -4.65
C SER A 11 -21.71 -6.83 -5.86
N ILE A 12 -21.35 -7.50 -6.96
CA ILE A 12 -20.91 -6.87 -8.20
C ILE A 12 -22.02 -5.96 -8.76
N ILE A 13 -23.25 -6.46 -8.80
CA ILE A 13 -24.41 -5.69 -9.31
C ILE A 13 -24.74 -4.55 -8.36
N LYS A 14 -24.91 -4.85 -7.06
CA LYS A 14 -25.31 -3.89 -6.03
C LYS A 14 -24.36 -2.69 -5.94
N PHE A 15 -23.06 -2.92 -5.95
CA PHE A 15 -22.04 -1.89 -5.79
C PHE A 15 -21.42 -1.41 -7.11
N LYS A 16 -21.94 -1.88 -8.25
CA LYS A 16 -21.43 -1.54 -9.58
C LYS A 16 -19.91 -1.76 -9.71
N LEU A 17 -19.45 -2.91 -9.20
CA LEU A 17 -18.03 -3.27 -9.21
C LEU A 17 -17.57 -3.58 -10.65
N LYS A 18 -16.35 -3.21 -11.00
CA LYS A 18 -15.83 -3.42 -12.36
C LYS A 18 -15.01 -4.69 -12.44
N LYS A 19 -15.28 -5.55 -13.39
CA LYS A 19 -14.54 -6.78 -13.67
C LYS A 19 -13.02 -6.53 -13.79
N LYS A 20 -12.63 -5.42 -14.42
CA LYS A 20 -11.22 -5.06 -14.59
C LYS A 20 -10.46 -4.90 -13.26
N ASP A 21 -11.13 -4.45 -12.18
CA ASP A 21 -10.49 -4.24 -10.89
C ASP A 21 -10.19 -5.59 -10.22
N PHE A 22 -11.07 -6.59 -10.38
CA PHE A 22 -10.82 -7.97 -9.94
C PHE A 22 -9.69 -8.63 -10.73
N ILE A 23 -9.70 -8.51 -12.05
CA ILE A 23 -8.63 -9.04 -12.91
C ILE A 23 -7.31 -8.41 -12.54
N SER A 24 -7.28 -7.10 -12.28
CA SER A 24 -6.08 -6.39 -11.87
C SER A 24 -5.46 -6.97 -10.59
N ILE A 25 -6.29 -7.31 -9.59
CA ILE A 25 -5.83 -7.95 -8.35
C ILE A 25 -5.23 -9.34 -8.65
N ILE A 26 -5.92 -10.15 -9.44
CA ILE A 26 -5.44 -11.49 -9.84
C ILE A 26 -4.10 -11.37 -10.58
N ASP A 27 -4.00 -10.45 -11.54
CA ASP A 27 -2.75 -10.20 -12.27
C ASP A 27 -1.62 -9.76 -11.34
N GLY A 28 -1.93 -8.96 -10.32
CA GLY A 28 -0.95 -8.56 -9.30
C GLY A 28 -0.45 -9.74 -8.48
N MET A 29 -1.34 -10.64 -8.06
CA MET A 29 -0.96 -11.88 -7.37
C MET A 29 -0.14 -12.81 -8.27
N LEU A 30 -0.46 -12.86 -9.56
CA LEU A 30 0.32 -13.64 -10.53
C LEU A 30 1.74 -13.09 -10.73
N MET A 31 1.94 -11.77 -10.63
CA MET A 31 3.28 -11.18 -10.63
C MET A 31 4.13 -11.73 -9.47
N ASP A 32 3.56 -11.89 -8.27
CA ASP A 32 4.27 -12.44 -7.12
C ASP A 32 4.60 -13.93 -7.28
N VAL A 33 3.69 -14.70 -7.88
CA VAL A 33 3.85 -16.17 -7.99
C VAL A 33 4.77 -16.55 -9.16
N LYS A 34 4.62 -15.88 -10.30
CA LYS A 34 5.29 -16.28 -11.54
C LYS A 34 6.63 -15.59 -11.77
N GLU A 35 6.76 -14.33 -11.32
CA GLU A 35 7.87 -13.50 -11.76
C GLU A 35 8.99 -13.34 -10.73
N ASN A 36 8.78 -13.81 -9.48
CA ASN A 36 9.74 -13.64 -8.37
C ASN A 36 10.37 -12.24 -8.40
N ILE A 37 9.56 -11.20 -8.17
CA ILE A 37 9.91 -9.79 -8.41
C ILE A 37 11.20 -9.42 -7.68
N GLN A 38 12.23 -9.06 -8.43
CA GLN A 38 13.50 -8.55 -7.94
C GLN A 38 13.93 -7.31 -8.73
N PHE A 39 14.11 -6.19 -8.00
CA PHE A 39 14.57 -4.92 -8.58
C PHE A 39 13.74 -4.49 -9.81
N PRO A 40 12.41 -4.35 -9.70
CA PRO A 40 11.57 -3.98 -10.83
C PRO A 40 11.95 -2.58 -11.34
N SER A 41 11.67 -2.28 -12.60
CA SER A 41 11.69 -0.89 -13.05
C SER A 41 10.62 -0.07 -12.32
N SER A 42 10.80 1.25 -12.24
CA SER A 42 9.81 2.16 -11.63
C SER A 42 8.42 1.99 -12.26
N LYS A 43 8.35 1.75 -13.57
CA LYS A 43 7.09 1.44 -14.28
C LYS A 43 6.46 0.14 -13.78
N LYS A 44 7.25 -0.92 -13.64
CA LYS A 44 6.77 -2.23 -13.15
C LYS A 44 6.37 -2.17 -11.67
N PHE A 45 7.14 -1.45 -10.86
CA PHE A 45 6.82 -1.18 -9.46
C PHE A 45 5.45 -0.47 -9.32
N LYS A 46 5.24 0.60 -10.10
CA LYS A 46 3.97 1.32 -10.11
C LYS A 46 2.83 0.39 -10.52
N LEU A 47 2.99 -0.37 -11.60
CA LEU A 47 1.98 -1.33 -12.05
C LEU A 47 1.64 -2.37 -10.98
N TYR A 48 2.67 -2.88 -10.28
CA TYR A 48 2.46 -3.81 -9.17
C TYR A 48 1.61 -3.18 -8.06
N CYS A 49 1.96 -1.97 -7.58
CA CYS A 49 1.19 -1.25 -6.57
C CYS A 49 -0.25 -0.98 -7.02
N GLU A 50 -0.45 -0.61 -8.28
CA GLU A 50 -1.77 -0.41 -8.86
C GLU A 50 -2.61 -1.70 -8.83
N ARG A 51 -2.00 -2.83 -9.13
CA ARG A 51 -2.67 -4.13 -9.17
C ARG A 51 -3.03 -4.67 -7.78
N VAL A 52 -2.09 -4.65 -6.84
CA VAL A 52 -2.28 -5.33 -5.53
C VAL A 52 -2.94 -4.45 -4.47
N ALA A 53 -2.97 -3.12 -4.65
CA ALA A 53 -3.50 -2.20 -3.65
C ALA A 53 -4.51 -1.19 -4.22
N VAL A 54 -4.19 -0.49 -5.31
CA VAL A 54 -5.09 0.51 -5.87
C VAL A 54 -6.38 -0.13 -6.38
N ALA A 55 -6.31 -1.28 -7.05
CA ALA A 55 -7.50 -2.00 -7.52
C ALA A 55 -8.43 -2.42 -6.37
N VAL A 56 -7.86 -2.82 -5.22
CA VAL A 56 -8.62 -3.06 -3.98
C VAL A 56 -9.28 -1.77 -3.51
N GLY A 57 -8.56 -0.65 -3.53
CA GLY A 57 -9.10 0.67 -3.22
C GLY A 57 -10.30 1.05 -4.11
N TYR A 58 -10.21 0.78 -5.42
CA TYR A 58 -11.32 1.04 -6.36
C TYR A 58 -12.57 0.22 -6.07
N LEU A 59 -12.43 -1.03 -5.66
CA LEU A 59 -13.56 -1.84 -5.23
C LEU A 59 -14.15 -1.32 -3.91
N SER A 60 -13.29 -1.02 -2.93
CA SER A 60 -13.69 -0.56 -1.59
C SER A 60 -14.50 0.73 -1.63
N ILE A 61 -14.05 1.76 -2.36
CA ILE A 61 -14.78 3.04 -2.42
C ILE A 61 -16.17 2.90 -3.04
N LYS A 62 -16.37 1.97 -3.98
CA LYS A 62 -17.69 1.71 -4.55
C LYS A 62 -18.61 1.02 -3.55
N ILE A 63 -18.07 0.10 -2.72
CA ILE A 63 -18.80 -0.52 -1.63
C ILE A 63 -19.20 0.55 -0.60
N PHE A 64 -18.37 1.56 -0.37
CA PHE A 64 -18.70 2.71 0.46
C PHE A 64 -19.68 3.70 -0.18
N GLY A 65 -20.13 3.44 -1.42
CA GLY A 65 -21.09 4.28 -2.13
C GLY A 65 -20.49 5.53 -2.78
N ILE A 66 -19.18 5.54 -3.04
CA ILE A 66 -18.48 6.64 -3.74
C ILE A 66 -18.21 6.22 -5.20
N HIS A 67 -18.81 6.95 -6.15
CA HIS A 67 -18.71 6.65 -7.58
C HIS A 67 -18.12 7.79 -8.42
N THR A 68 -17.49 8.78 -7.74
CA THR A 68 -16.93 9.98 -8.37
C THR A 68 -15.51 9.78 -8.87
N LYS A 69 -15.02 10.66 -9.77
CA LYS A 69 -13.62 10.71 -10.17
C LYS A 69 -12.71 11.05 -8.98
N ILE A 70 -13.14 11.98 -8.12
CA ILE A 70 -12.39 12.35 -6.90
C ILE A 70 -12.22 11.14 -5.99
N GLY A 71 -13.27 10.34 -5.78
CA GLY A 71 -13.17 9.08 -5.03
C GLY A 71 -12.18 8.11 -5.65
N SER A 72 -12.16 7.99 -6.97
CA SER A 72 -11.17 7.13 -7.66
C SER A 72 -9.73 7.65 -7.46
N HIS A 73 -9.51 8.97 -7.53
CA HIS A 73 -8.20 9.54 -7.25
C HIS A 73 -7.78 9.35 -5.79
N TYR A 74 -8.73 9.51 -4.85
CA TYR A 74 -8.49 9.20 -3.44
C TYR A 74 -8.05 7.75 -3.24
N ALA A 75 -8.76 6.79 -3.84
CA ALA A 75 -8.42 5.37 -3.75
C ALA A 75 -7.04 5.06 -4.35
N TYR A 76 -6.69 5.72 -5.46
CA TYR A 76 -5.37 5.62 -6.07
C TYR A 76 -4.28 6.08 -5.10
N GLU A 77 -4.40 7.30 -4.60
CA GLU A 77 -3.38 7.88 -3.72
C GLU A 77 -3.24 7.08 -2.42
N LEU A 78 -4.35 6.66 -1.82
CA LEU A 78 -4.32 5.88 -0.60
C LEU A 78 -3.79 4.47 -0.82
N GLY A 79 -4.15 3.81 -1.91
CA GLY A 79 -3.64 2.49 -2.30
C GLY A 79 -2.12 2.51 -2.52
N MET A 80 -1.61 3.52 -3.23
CA MET A 80 -0.15 3.73 -3.40
C MET A 80 0.54 3.92 -2.05
N ALA A 81 0.02 4.79 -1.18
CA ALA A 81 0.58 5.02 0.15
C ALA A 81 0.65 3.74 0.99
N PHE A 82 -0.40 2.94 0.96
CA PHE A 82 -0.47 1.67 1.69
C PHE A 82 0.56 0.67 1.18
N GLN A 83 0.63 0.49 -0.14
CA GLN A 83 1.53 -0.52 -0.70
C GLN A 83 3.00 -0.16 -0.54
N ILE A 84 3.37 1.11 -0.74
CA ILE A 84 4.74 1.57 -0.49
C ILE A 84 5.10 1.37 0.99
N THR A 85 4.18 1.69 1.91
CA THR A 85 4.36 1.47 3.35
C THR A 85 4.56 -0.01 3.69
N ASN A 86 3.78 -0.92 3.06
CA ASN A 86 3.93 -2.36 3.22
C ASN A 86 5.30 -2.84 2.75
N ILE A 87 5.74 -2.43 1.55
CA ILE A 87 7.03 -2.83 0.97
C ILE A 87 8.18 -2.43 1.90
N VAL A 88 8.15 -1.21 2.46
CA VAL A 88 9.18 -0.79 3.41
C VAL A 88 9.10 -1.55 4.73
N ARG A 89 7.89 -1.78 5.26
CA ARG A 89 7.67 -2.53 6.51
C ARG A 89 8.14 -3.97 6.42
N ASP A 90 7.86 -4.61 5.30
CA ASP A 90 8.06 -6.05 5.10
C ASP A 90 9.39 -6.36 4.40
N PHE A 91 10.23 -5.35 4.14
CA PHE A 91 11.46 -5.44 3.36
C PHE A 91 12.36 -6.61 3.76
N LYS A 92 12.59 -6.85 5.07
CA LYS A 92 13.41 -7.98 5.54
C LYS A 92 12.77 -9.33 5.24
N GLU A 93 11.46 -9.44 5.43
CA GLU A 93 10.71 -10.67 5.16
C GLU A 93 10.74 -10.99 3.66
N ASP A 94 10.57 -9.98 2.82
CA ASP A 94 10.65 -10.11 1.37
C ASP A 94 12.05 -10.56 0.93
N LEU A 95 13.13 -10.00 1.51
CA LEU A 95 14.49 -10.45 1.24
C LEU A 95 14.72 -11.92 1.62
N ASN A 96 14.21 -12.36 2.75
CA ASN A 96 14.31 -13.77 3.16
C ASN A 96 13.59 -14.69 2.15
N ASN A 97 12.53 -14.19 1.50
CA ASN A 97 11.81 -14.88 0.42
C ASN A 97 12.43 -14.62 -0.97
N LYS A 98 13.67 -14.08 -1.04
CA LYS A 98 14.36 -13.73 -2.28
C LYS A 98 13.59 -12.74 -3.16
N ARG A 99 12.81 -11.87 -2.57
CA ARG A 99 12.04 -10.80 -3.24
C ARG A 99 12.63 -9.43 -2.91
N CYS A 100 12.57 -8.52 -3.87
CA CYS A 100 12.94 -7.12 -3.67
C CYS A 100 12.06 -6.23 -4.55
N TYR A 101 11.11 -5.54 -3.94
CA TYR A 101 10.18 -4.65 -4.64
C TYR A 101 10.72 -3.22 -4.83
N ILE A 102 11.91 -2.91 -4.33
CA ILE A 102 12.51 -1.58 -4.51
C ILE A 102 12.83 -1.36 -6.00
N PRO A 103 12.43 -0.22 -6.58
CA PRO A 103 12.74 0.11 -7.97
C PRO A 103 14.25 0.09 -8.28
N SER A 104 14.61 -0.48 -9.41
CA SER A 104 16.00 -0.58 -9.86
C SER A 104 16.69 0.76 -10.02
N GLU A 105 15.94 1.80 -10.36
CA GLU A 105 16.44 3.17 -10.53
C GLU A 105 16.98 3.73 -9.22
N LYS A 106 16.31 3.45 -8.09
CA LYS A 106 16.79 3.88 -6.75
C LYS A 106 18.15 3.26 -6.38
N PHE A 107 18.44 2.05 -6.86
CA PHE A 107 19.76 1.45 -6.68
C PHE A 107 20.83 2.17 -7.52
N ILE A 108 20.52 2.46 -8.78
CA ILE A 108 21.44 3.14 -9.69
C ILE A 108 21.76 4.54 -9.17
N GLU A 109 20.75 5.31 -8.77
CA GLU A 109 20.87 6.65 -8.18
C GLU A 109 21.76 6.67 -6.92
N ASN A 110 21.73 5.59 -6.13
CA ASN A 110 22.55 5.45 -4.93
C ASN A 110 23.89 4.72 -5.18
N GLY A 111 24.26 4.46 -6.43
CA GLY A 111 25.50 3.79 -6.79
C GLY A 111 25.59 2.35 -6.30
N LEU A 112 24.45 1.64 -6.23
CA LEU A 112 24.37 0.25 -5.80
C LEU A 112 24.10 -0.70 -6.98
N ARG A 113 24.69 -1.90 -6.90
CA ARG A 113 24.39 -2.99 -7.86
C ARG A 113 23.08 -3.69 -7.48
N LYS A 114 22.32 -4.12 -8.48
CA LYS A 114 21.04 -4.86 -8.34
C LYS A 114 21.30 -6.33 -7.97
N LYS A 115 21.76 -6.58 -6.75
CA LYS A 115 22.02 -7.92 -6.23
C LYS A 115 21.52 -8.02 -4.79
N LEU A 116 20.86 -9.11 -4.42
CA LEU A 116 20.34 -9.31 -3.06
C LEU A 116 21.45 -9.27 -2.00
N SER A 117 22.67 -9.76 -2.31
CA SER A 117 23.82 -9.69 -1.40
C SER A 117 24.25 -8.25 -1.07
N VAL A 118 23.99 -7.28 -1.94
CA VAL A 118 24.29 -5.86 -1.71
C VAL A 118 23.39 -5.27 -0.61
N LEU A 119 22.18 -5.81 -0.46
CA LEU A 119 21.18 -5.33 0.49
C LEU A 119 21.57 -5.63 1.95
N THR A 120 22.40 -6.64 2.19
CA THR A 120 22.90 -6.98 3.53
C THR A 120 24.14 -6.17 3.92
N ASN A 121 24.94 -5.74 2.94
CA ASN A 121 26.25 -5.14 3.18
C ASN A 121 26.28 -3.61 3.16
N ASN A 122 25.24 -2.95 2.60
CA ASN A 122 25.18 -1.50 2.43
C ASN A 122 24.04 -0.87 3.24
N SER A 123 24.07 -1.07 4.56
CA SER A 123 22.95 -0.73 5.46
C SER A 123 22.53 0.74 5.41
N GLU A 124 23.47 1.69 5.30
CA GLU A 124 23.15 3.13 5.28
C GLU A 124 22.48 3.56 3.97
N LYS A 125 23.02 3.12 2.82
CA LYS A 125 22.43 3.42 1.50
C LYS A 125 21.05 2.79 1.35
N ILE A 126 20.86 1.57 1.85
CA ILE A 126 19.54 0.93 1.86
C ILE A 126 18.58 1.67 2.78
N GLN A 127 19.02 2.14 3.94
CA GLN A 127 18.18 2.98 4.81
C GLN A 127 17.76 4.28 4.11
N SER A 128 18.67 4.93 3.38
CA SER A 128 18.34 6.12 2.59
C SER A 128 17.27 5.83 1.55
N ILE A 129 17.42 4.76 0.76
CA ILE A 129 16.42 4.35 -0.23
C ILE A 129 15.05 4.07 0.41
N LEU A 130 15.04 3.34 1.53
CA LEU A 130 13.77 3.05 2.24
C LEU A 130 13.14 4.31 2.81
N GLN A 131 13.95 5.28 3.28
CA GLN A 131 13.48 6.57 3.75
C GLN A 131 12.86 7.40 2.62
N GLU A 132 13.49 7.45 1.44
CA GLU A 132 12.93 8.09 0.24
C GLU A 132 11.57 7.45 -0.15
N MET A 133 11.46 6.13 -0.08
CA MET A 133 10.20 5.45 -0.35
C MET A 133 9.11 5.83 0.67
N LEU A 134 9.46 6.01 1.95
CA LEU A 134 8.51 6.51 2.94
C LEU A 134 8.11 7.97 2.67
N GLU A 135 9.02 8.79 2.16
CA GLU A 135 8.68 10.16 1.73
C GLU A 135 7.69 10.15 0.56
N ASP A 136 7.88 9.25 -0.40
CA ASP A 136 6.93 9.05 -1.49
C ASP A 136 5.56 8.58 -0.97
N ALA A 137 5.52 7.62 -0.03
CA ALA A 137 4.28 7.23 0.63
C ALA A 137 3.60 8.42 1.35
N ASN A 138 4.39 9.28 2.01
CA ASN A 138 3.87 10.45 2.69
C ASN A 138 3.24 11.47 1.73
N LYS A 139 3.83 11.67 0.53
CA LYS A 139 3.23 12.50 -0.53
C LYS A 139 1.85 11.98 -0.94
N HIS A 140 1.74 10.67 -1.11
CA HIS A 140 0.47 10.00 -1.42
C HIS A 140 -0.56 10.14 -0.28
N PHE A 141 -0.15 9.99 0.98
CA PHE A 141 -1.03 10.25 2.14
C PHE A 141 -1.55 11.69 2.15
N LYS A 142 -0.69 12.68 1.95
CA LYS A 142 -1.09 14.10 1.90
C LYS A 142 -2.10 14.37 0.79
N LYS A 143 -1.88 13.82 -0.41
CA LYS A 143 -2.84 13.94 -1.51
C LYS A 143 -4.17 13.28 -1.20
N SER A 144 -4.16 12.10 -0.56
CA SER A 144 -5.39 11.44 -0.13
C SER A 144 -6.14 12.25 0.93
N ASP A 145 -5.43 12.93 1.85
CA ASP A 145 -6.06 13.83 2.83
C ASP A 145 -6.77 14.99 2.15
N TYR A 146 -6.11 15.63 1.19
CA TYR A 146 -6.70 16.73 0.41
C TYR A 146 -7.94 16.28 -0.37
N LEU A 147 -7.87 15.14 -1.05
CA LEU A 147 -9.01 14.62 -1.82
C LEU A 147 -10.20 14.22 -0.95
N LEU A 148 -9.94 13.79 0.30
CA LEU A 148 -10.99 13.45 1.26
C LEU A 148 -11.90 14.63 1.61
N GLU A 149 -11.38 15.85 1.59
CA GLU A 149 -12.16 17.06 1.91
C GLU A 149 -13.38 17.23 0.98
N SER A 150 -13.29 16.72 -0.24
CA SER A 150 -14.35 16.75 -1.25
C SER A 150 -15.22 15.48 -1.28
N LEU A 151 -15.08 14.59 -0.30
CA LEU A 151 -15.82 13.33 -0.21
C LEU A 151 -16.75 13.31 1.01
N ASP A 152 -17.82 12.52 0.92
CA ASP A 152 -18.72 12.27 2.06
C ASP A 152 -17.97 11.52 3.15
N LYS A 153 -17.59 12.24 4.21
CA LYS A 153 -16.79 11.68 5.32
C LYS A 153 -17.50 10.54 6.04
N ASN A 154 -18.84 10.54 6.10
CA ASN A 154 -19.60 9.49 6.75
C ASN A 154 -19.44 8.15 6.00
N LYS A 155 -19.40 8.19 4.67
CA LYS A 155 -19.15 7.00 3.85
C LYS A 155 -17.70 6.54 3.91
N MET A 156 -16.78 7.42 4.24
CA MET A 156 -15.34 7.14 4.23
C MET A 156 -14.78 6.64 5.58
N ILE A 157 -15.63 6.44 6.59
CA ILE A 157 -15.21 6.02 7.93
C ILE A 157 -14.26 4.82 7.93
N GLY A 158 -14.61 3.74 7.23
CA GLY A 158 -13.77 2.55 7.14
C GLY A 158 -12.39 2.81 6.52
N SER A 159 -12.37 3.63 5.47
CA SER A 159 -11.12 4.05 4.82
C SER A 159 -10.25 4.92 5.74
N GLU A 160 -10.88 5.83 6.49
CA GLU A 160 -10.17 6.71 7.42
C GLU A 160 -9.54 5.92 8.59
N ILE A 161 -10.26 4.95 9.12
CA ILE A 161 -9.71 4.06 10.16
C ILE A 161 -8.46 3.34 9.62
N MET A 162 -8.55 2.72 8.45
CA MET A 162 -7.41 2.06 7.81
C MET A 162 -6.25 3.03 7.57
N LYS A 163 -6.54 4.24 7.08
CA LYS A 163 -5.53 5.28 6.87
C LYS A 163 -4.81 5.64 8.17
N LEU A 164 -5.52 5.77 9.29
CA LEU A 164 -4.90 6.06 10.60
C LEU A 164 -3.96 4.93 11.04
N PHE A 165 -4.35 3.66 10.85
CA PHE A 165 -3.46 2.52 11.13
C PHE A 165 -2.17 2.60 10.30
N TYR A 166 -2.30 2.83 9.00
CA TYR A 166 -1.14 2.91 8.11
C TYR A 166 -0.27 4.14 8.37
N LYS A 167 -0.85 5.32 8.63
CA LYS A 167 -0.11 6.52 9.04
C LYS A 167 0.67 6.28 10.35
N LYS A 168 0.11 5.51 11.28
CA LYS A 168 0.81 5.16 12.52
C LYS A 168 2.01 4.23 12.26
N ILE A 169 1.84 3.21 11.41
CA ILE A 169 2.94 2.32 10.98
C ILE A 169 4.02 3.14 10.26
N HIS A 170 3.63 3.92 9.26
CA HIS A 170 4.50 4.82 8.51
C HIS A 170 5.28 5.75 9.44
N GLY A 171 4.60 6.45 10.36
CA GLY A 171 5.23 7.37 11.30
C GLY A 171 6.22 6.70 12.24
N LYS A 172 5.99 5.43 12.64
CA LYS A 172 6.97 4.67 13.43
C LYS A 172 8.23 4.33 12.62
N MET A 173 8.11 4.10 11.32
CA MET A 173 9.25 3.88 10.43
C MET A 173 9.95 5.19 10.10
N TYR A 174 9.21 6.25 9.82
CA TYR A 174 9.72 7.53 9.37
C TYR A 174 10.53 8.28 10.44
N LYS A 175 10.10 8.25 11.71
CA LYS A 175 10.73 8.97 12.82
C LYS A 175 11.99 8.32 13.39
N LYS A 176 12.15 7.01 13.23
CA LYS A 176 13.35 6.27 13.68
C LYS A 176 14.14 5.92 12.44
N LYS A 177 15.48 6.12 12.46
CA LYS A 177 16.35 5.47 11.45
C LYS A 177 15.84 4.05 11.29
N ILE A 178 15.35 3.72 10.08
CA ILE A 178 14.58 2.48 9.83
C ILE A 178 15.43 1.29 10.27
N ASN A 179 15.05 0.68 11.38
CA ASN A 179 15.63 -0.61 11.72
C ASN A 179 14.87 -1.68 10.94
N TYR A 180 15.23 -1.82 9.64
CA TYR A 180 14.63 -2.83 8.76
C TYR A 180 14.91 -4.28 9.19
N LYS A 181 15.72 -4.48 10.26
CA LYS A 181 15.96 -5.81 10.84
C LYS A 181 14.77 -6.32 11.67
N LYS A 182 13.84 -5.44 12.06
CA LYS A 182 12.61 -5.81 12.81
C LYS A 182 11.37 -5.29 12.12
N LYS A 183 10.41 -6.18 11.85
CA LYS A 183 9.09 -5.79 11.32
C LYS A 183 8.36 -4.90 12.32
N ILE A 184 7.96 -3.70 11.91
CA ILE A 184 7.20 -2.77 12.73
C ILE A 184 5.75 -3.24 12.81
N ARG A 185 5.25 -3.38 14.04
CA ARG A 185 3.85 -3.72 14.33
C ARG A 185 3.23 -2.69 15.25
N LEU A 186 1.92 -2.52 15.16
CA LEU A 186 1.16 -1.76 16.13
C LEU A 186 0.89 -2.62 17.36
N ASN A 187 1.19 -2.08 18.54
CA ASN A 187 0.82 -2.70 19.80
C ASN A 187 -0.66 -2.41 20.15
N PHE A 188 -1.14 -3.00 21.23
CA PHE A 188 -2.52 -2.81 21.70
C PHE A 188 -2.84 -1.33 21.94
N PHE A 189 -1.92 -0.60 22.58
CA PHE A 189 -2.10 0.81 22.90
C PHE A 189 -2.21 1.70 21.64
N ASP A 190 -1.40 1.43 20.61
CA ASP A 190 -1.52 2.14 19.32
C ASP A 190 -2.91 1.96 18.72
N LYS A 191 -3.43 0.72 18.76
CA LYS A 191 -4.75 0.40 18.22
C LYS A 191 -5.86 1.08 19.04
N PHE A 192 -5.76 1.01 20.35
CA PHE A 192 -6.68 1.65 21.26
C PHE A 192 -6.76 3.17 21.02
N LEU A 193 -5.63 3.85 20.92
CA LEU A 193 -5.59 5.29 20.64
C LEU A 193 -6.25 5.66 19.30
N ILE A 194 -6.10 4.81 18.28
CA ILE A 194 -6.74 5.04 16.97
C ILE A 194 -8.25 4.94 17.11
N PHE A 195 -8.76 3.90 17.76
CA PHE A 195 -10.21 3.75 17.99
C PHE A 195 -10.77 4.87 18.86
N PHE A 196 -10.08 5.21 19.96
CA PHE A 196 -10.50 6.29 20.86
C PHE A 196 -10.61 7.62 20.10
N LYS A 197 -9.59 7.99 19.32
CA LYS A 197 -9.62 9.21 18.49
C LYS A 197 -10.78 9.22 17.51
N PHE A 198 -11.27 8.05 17.09
CA PHE A 198 -12.37 7.94 16.15
C PHE A 198 -13.75 8.00 16.82
N SER A 199 -13.86 7.51 18.05
CA SER A 199 -15.11 7.51 18.82
C SER A 199 -15.54 8.91 19.31
N PHE A 200 -14.61 9.88 19.29
CA PHE A 200 -14.86 11.27 19.70
C PHE A 200 -14.86 12.25 18.51
N ARG A 201 -15.10 11.79 17.30
CA ARG A 201 -15.34 12.58 16.09
C ARG A 201 -16.81 12.53 15.69
#